data_b22f97e3f714477823564de7a8ce37c9
#
_entry.id   b22f97e3f714477823564de7a8ce37c9
#
_cell.length_a   1.000
_cell.length_b   1.000
_cell.length_c   1.000
_cell.angle_alpha   90.00
_cell.angle_beta   90.00
_cell.angle_gamma   90.00
#
_symmetry.space_group_name_H-M   'P 1'
#
loop_
_entity.id
_entity.type
_entity.pdbx_description
1 polymer ?
#
loop_
_entity_poly.entity_id
_entity_poly.type
_entity_poly.pdbx_seq_one_letter_code
_entity_poly.pdbx_strand_id
1 'polypeptide(L)'
;MTYAVDTNVIFDILFADPEFGPSSRDFISQFCNTNDSLVACDIVWAEASAACNDKAAFARLMNDFGIAYSPMPDSAAIRAGAIWRLARSTSHNAKVRQRLAIVPDFLIGAHALECADALVTRDRGFMRRWFADLKVVDPSKAKRP
;
A
#
# COMPACT_ATOMS: atom_id res chain seq x y z
N MET A 1 -9.86 9.56 -10.18
CA MET A 1 -9.40 9.39 -8.79
C MET A 1 -8.01 8.76 -8.77
N THR A 2 -7.22 9.00 -7.72
CA THR A 2 -5.91 8.36 -7.52
C THR A 2 -6.03 7.32 -6.42
N TYR A 3 -5.55 6.11 -6.69
CA TYR A 3 -5.56 5.01 -5.73
C TYR A 3 -4.11 4.61 -5.41
N ALA A 4 -3.72 4.71 -4.16
CA ALA A 4 -2.46 4.13 -3.70
C ALA A 4 -2.62 2.61 -3.57
N VAL A 5 -1.60 1.85 -3.96
CA VAL A 5 -1.61 0.38 -3.90
C VAL A 5 -0.62 -0.08 -2.84
N ASP A 6 -1.08 -0.94 -1.95
CA ASP A 6 -0.25 -1.56 -0.92
C ASP A 6 0.52 -2.77 -1.48
N THR A 7 1.66 -3.07 -0.90
CA THR A 7 2.53 -4.19 -1.27
C THR A 7 1.80 -5.53 -1.25
N ASN A 8 0.91 -5.76 -0.29
CA ASN A 8 0.17 -7.02 -0.19
C ASN A 8 -0.66 -7.32 -1.44
N VAL A 9 -1.23 -6.31 -2.09
CA VAL A 9 -2.02 -6.46 -3.33
C VAL A 9 -1.11 -6.82 -4.52
N ILE A 10 0.07 -6.20 -4.59
CA ILE A 10 1.07 -6.53 -5.63
C ILE A 10 1.57 -7.97 -5.44
N PHE A 11 1.85 -8.37 -4.21
CA PHE A 11 2.33 -9.71 -3.88
C PHE A 11 1.28 -10.80 -4.15
N ASP A 12 -0.01 -10.52 -3.93
CA ASP A 12 -1.09 -11.45 -4.30
C ASP A 12 -1.00 -11.87 -5.76
N ILE A 13 -0.69 -10.91 -6.64
CA ILE A 13 -0.61 -11.15 -8.08
C ILE A 13 0.75 -11.74 -8.45
N LEU A 14 1.85 -11.19 -7.92
CA LEU A 14 3.21 -11.60 -8.23
C LEU A 14 3.48 -13.06 -7.84
N PHE A 15 3.00 -13.47 -6.66
CA PHE A 15 3.17 -14.82 -6.14
C PHE A 15 1.99 -15.75 -6.45
N ALA A 16 1.05 -15.29 -7.28
CA ALA A 16 -0.14 -16.06 -7.68
C ALA A 16 -0.89 -16.65 -6.46
N ASP A 17 -1.15 -15.80 -5.45
CA ASP A 17 -1.86 -16.22 -4.24
C ASP A 17 -3.20 -16.86 -4.63
N PRO A 18 -3.48 -18.13 -4.20
CA PRO A 18 -4.66 -18.86 -4.64
C PRO A 18 -5.98 -18.27 -4.10
N GLU A 19 -5.95 -17.56 -2.97
CA GLU A 19 -7.13 -16.96 -2.35
C GLU A 19 -7.37 -15.53 -2.86
N PHE A 20 -6.33 -14.68 -2.85
CA PHE A 20 -6.46 -13.25 -3.12
C PHE A 20 -5.97 -12.82 -4.51
N GLY A 21 -5.09 -13.59 -5.13
CA GLY A 21 -4.51 -13.26 -6.43
C GLY A 21 -5.53 -12.96 -7.53
N PRO A 22 -6.58 -13.78 -7.72
CA PRO A 22 -7.62 -13.51 -8.72
C PRO A 22 -8.34 -12.18 -8.48
N SER A 23 -8.78 -11.90 -7.25
CA SER A 23 -9.50 -10.66 -6.94
C SER A 23 -8.62 -9.42 -7.02
N SER A 24 -7.35 -9.52 -6.59
CA SER A 24 -6.37 -8.43 -6.70
C SER A 24 -6.05 -8.12 -8.17
N ARG A 25 -5.89 -9.13 -9.02
CA ARG A 25 -5.68 -8.97 -10.46
C ARG A 25 -6.90 -8.36 -11.16
N ASP A 26 -8.09 -8.88 -10.89
CA ASP A 26 -9.34 -8.36 -11.46
C ASP A 26 -9.55 -6.89 -11.08
N PHE A 27 -9.24 -6.53 -9.82
CA PHE A 27 -9.34 -5.15 -9.35
C PHE A 27 -8.38 -4.23 -10.09
N ILE A 28 -7.10 -4.57 -10.16
CA ILE A 28 -6.08 -3.75 -10.85
C ILE A 28 -6.41 -3.60 -12.34
N SER A 29 -6.86 -4.68 -13.01
CA SER A 29 -7.17 -4.64 -14.44
C SER A 29 -8.31 -3.69 -14.83
N GLN A 30 -9.20 -3.36 -13.89
CA GLN A 30 -10.30 -2.40 -14.13
C GLN A 30 -9.76 -0.99 -14.44
N PHE A 31 -8.57 -0.64 -13.96
CA PHE A 31 -7.99 0.68 -14.19
C PHE A 31 -7.43 0.88 -15.59
N CYS A 32 -7.17 -0.19 -16.35
CA CYS A 32 -6.61 -0.11 -17.70
C CYS A 32 -7.45 0.72 -18.68
N ASN A 33 -8.75 0.90 -18.41
CA ASN A 33 -9.70 1.59 -19.29
C ASN A 33 -10.44 2.74 -18.59
N THR A 34 -9.90 3.24 -17.48
CA THR A 34 -10.49 4.36 -16.73
C THR A 34 -9.57 5.58 -16.75
N ASN A 35 -10.10 6.74 -16.35
CA ASN A 35 -9.32 7.95 -16.09
C ASN A 35 -8.73 7.98 -14.66
N ASP A 36 -8.90 6.91 -13.90
CA ASP A 36 -8.34 6.76 -12.57
C ASP A 36 -6.88 6.31 -12.65
N SER A 37 -6.09 6.62 -11.64
CA SER A 37 -4.65 6.34 -11.59
C SER A 37 -4.32 5.41 -10.42
N LEU A 38 -3.40 4.48 -10.65
CA LEU A 38 -2.77 3.68 -9.61
C LEU A 38 -1.37 4.21 -9.31
N VAL A 39 -1.05 4.39 -8.04
CA VAL A 39 0.27 4.86 -7.59
C VAL A 39 0.82 3.99 -6.47
N ALA A 40 2.13 3.94 -6.34
CA ALA A 40 2.81 3.27 -5.24
C ALA A 40 3.96 4.13 -4.72
N CYS A 41 4.09 4.23 -3.40
CA CYS A 41 5.14 5.00 -2.74
C CYS A 41 6.49 4.27 -2.74
N ASP A 42 7.53 4.98 -2.28
CA ASP A 42 8.90 4.48 -2.17
C ASP A 42 9.00 3.13 -1.48
N ILE A 43 8.26 2.93 -0.39
CA ILE A 43 8.28 1.69 0.39
C ILE A 43 7.74 0.53 -0.44
N VAL A 44 6.56 0.69 -1.02
CA VAL A 44 5.94 -0.34 -1.88
C VAL A 44 6.82 -0.63 -3.09
N TRP A 45 7.42 0.43 -3.67
CA TRP A 45 8.35 0.31 -4.80
C TRP A 45 9.58 -0.51 -4.45
N ALA A 46 10.17 -0.26 -3.26
CA ALA A 46 11.31 -1.01 -2.75
C ALA A 46 10.97 -2.48 -2.48
N GLU A 47 9.86 -2.75 -1.80
CA GLU A 47 9.43 -4.11 -1.47
C GLU A 47 9.09 -4.92 -2.72
N ALA A 48 8.33 -4.34 -3.66
CA ALA A 48 7.99 -5.00 -4.91
C ALA A 48 9.23 -5.26 -5.79
N SER A 49 10.18 -4.32 -5.85
CA SER A 49 11.42 -4.50 -6.59
C SER A 49 12.30 -5.60 -5.99
N ALA A 50 12.35 -5.71 -4.66
CA ALA A 50 13.10 -6.76 -3.97
C ALA A 50 12.53 -8.17 -4.21
N ALA A 51 11.23 -8.26 -4.53
CA ALA A 51 10.56 -9.53 -4.84
C ALA A 51 10.73 -9.96 -6.31
N CYS A 52 11.26 -9.09 -7.17
CA CYS A 52 11.53 -9.39 -8.58
C CYS A 52 12.98 -9.86 -8.76
N ASN A 53 13.22 -10.71 -9.77
CA ASN A 53 14.55 -11.27 -10.04
C ASN A 53 15.53 -10.20 -10.52
N ASP A 54 15.06 -9.20 -11.25
CA ASP A 54 15.87 -8.11 -11.80
C ASP A 54 15.05 -6.85 -12.06
N LYS A 55 15.75 -5.75 -12.38
CA LYS A 55 15.14 -4.45 -12.67
C LYS A 55 14.17 -4.49 -13.86
N ALA A 56 14.44 -5.30 -14.87
CA ALA A 56 13.59 -5.37 -16.07
C ALA A 56 12.28 -6.10 -15.75
N ALA A 57 12.33 -7.18 -14.96
CA ALA A 57 11.14 -7.88 -14.48
C ALA A 57 10.25 -6.96 -13.63
N PHE A 58 10.86 -6.20 -12.72
CA PHE A 58 10.16 -5.21 -11.92
C PHE A 58 9.49 -4.12 -12.76
N ALA A 59 10.23 -3.54 -13.73
CA ALA A 59 9.69 -2.50 -14.59
C ALA A 59 8.50 -3.01 -15.43
N ARG A 60 8.58 -4.23 -15.97
CA ARG A 60 7.45 -4.88 -16.66
C ARG A 60 6.25 -5.04 -15.75
N LEU A 61 6.43 -5.55 -14.53
CA LEU A 61 5.38 -5.75 -13.55
C LEU A 61 4.58 -4.45 -13.28
N MET A 62 5.30 -3.38 -12.94
CA MET A 62 4.66 -2.10 -12.62
C MET A 62 3.97 -1.47 -13.84
N ASN A 63 4.59 -1.59 -15.03
CA ASN A 63 4.02 -1.11 -16.27
C ASN A 63 2.75 -1.89 -16.67
N ASP A 64 2.79 -3.23 -16.57
CA ASP A 64 1.66 -4.09 -16.92
C ASP A 64 0.44 -3.85 -16.00
N PHE A 65 0.71 -3.44 -14.76
CA PHE A 65 -0.35 -3.04 -13.82
C PHE A 65 -0.74 -1.57 -13.92
N GLY A 66 -0.04 -0.77 -14.71
CA GLY A 66 -0.29 0.65 -14.82
C GLY A 66 -0.05 1.41 -13.51
N ILE A 67 0.82 0.89 -12.63
CA ILE A 67 1.14 1.51 -11.34
C ILE A 67 2.31 2.47 -11.52
N ALA A 68 2.06 3.76 -11.27
CA ALA A 68 3.08 4.79 -11.32
C ALA A 68 3.79 4.97 -9.97
N TYR A 69 5.06 5.36 -10.03
CA TYR A 69 5.79 5.77 -8.84
C TYR A 69 5.29 7.11 -8.30
N SER A 70 5.05 7.19 -7.00
CA SER A 70 4.64 8.40 -6.28
C SER A 70 5.57 8.62 -5.08
N PRO A 71 6.48 9.60 -5.13
CA PRO A 71 7.45 9.81 -4.07
C PRO A 71 6.78 10.22 -2.75
N MET A 72 7.41 9.83 -1.64
CA MET A 72 6.97 10.20 -0.30
C MET A 72 7.20 11.68 -0.05
N PRO A 73 6.16 12.52 0.18
CA PRO A 73 6.37 13.89 0.62
C PRO A 73 6.86 13.92 2.08
N ASP A 74 7.60 14.97 2.44
CA ASP A 74 8.11 15.14 3.80
C ASP A 74 6.98 15.21 4.84
N SER A 75 5.87 15.84 4.52
CA SER A 75 4.67 15.92 5.36
C SER A 75 4.11 14.53 5.70
N ALA A 76 4.03 13.62 4.71
CA ALA A 76 3.59 12.25 4.92
C ALA A 76 4.59 11.47 5.80
N ALA A 77 5.89 11.64 5.56
CA ALA A 77 6.92 11.01 6.38
C ALA A 77 6.87 11.48 7.85
N ILE A 78 6.68 12.79 8.08
CA ILE A 78 6.52 13.37 9.42
C ILE A 78 5.25 12.84 10.09
N ARG A 79 4.14 12.78 9.36
CA ARG A 79 2.86 12.23 9.84
C ARG A 79 3.01 10.75 10.25
N ALA A 80 3.65 9.94 9.43
CA ALA A 80 3.94 8.53 9.73
C ALA A 80 4.73 8.38 11.05
N GLY A 81 5.76 9.21 11.24
CA GLY A 81 6.56 9.25 12.46
C GLY A 81 5.73 9.63 13.71
N ALA A 82 4.83 10.60 13.58
CA ALA A 82 3.95 11.01 14.68
C ALA A 82 2.97 9.89 15.08
N ILE A 83 2.35 9.23 14.11
CA ILE A 83 1.43 8.11 14.36
C ILE A 83 2.18 6.91 14.94
N TRP A 84 3.37 6.60 14.41
CA TRP A 84 4.22 5.55 14.97
C TRP A 84 4.63 5.80 16.42
N ARG A 85 4.98 7.03 16.77
CA ARG A 85 5.28 7.42 18.16
C ARG A 85 4.08 7.17 19.07
N LEU A 86 2.86 7.51 18.62
CA LEU A 86 1.63 7.24 19.35
C LEU A 86 1.40 5.73 19.50
N ALA A 87 1.55 4.96 18.42
CA ALA A 87 1.38 3.51 18.44
C ALA A 87 2.34 2.83 19.41
N ARG A 88 3.60 3.26 19.47
CA ARG A 88 4.58 2.75 20.43
C ARG A 88 4.19 3.08 21.87
N SER A 89 3.83 4.32 22.14
CA SER A 89 3.51 4.78 23.50
C SER A 89 2.27 4.10 24.09
N THR A 90 1.32 3.71 23.23
CA THR A 90 0.08 3.04 23.63
C THR A 90 0.16 1.51 23.60
N SER A 91 1.28 0.94 23.13
CA SER A 91 1.45 -0.52 23.05
C SER A 91 1.67 -1.15 24.42
N HIS A 92 0.99 -2.26 24.68
CA HIS A 92 1.25 -3.11 25.85
C HIS A 92 2.51 -3.97 25.69
N ASN A 93 3.03 -4.12 24.46
CA ASN A 93 4.22 -4.92 24.17
C ASN A 93 5.50 -4.08 24.37
N ALA A 94 6.34 -4.50 25.32
CA ALA A 94 7.60 -3.80 25.66
C ALA A 94 8.56 -3.70 24.47
N LYS A 95 8.66 -4.75 23.63
CA LYS A 95 9.51 -4.72 22.43
C LYS A 95 9.04 -3.67 21.41
N VAL A 96 7.73 -3.49 21.27
CA VAL A 96 7.17 -2.44 20.40
C VAL A 96 7.47 -1.06 20.97
N ARG A 97 7.30 -0.85 22.28
CA ARG A 97 7.62 0.44 22.92
C ARG A 97 9.07 0.86 22.76
N GLN A 98 9.99 -0.10 22.76
CA GLN A 98 11.43 0.13 22.61
C GLN A 98 11.90 0.25 21.16
N ARG A 99 11.09 -0.18 20.19
CA ARG A 99 11.45 -0.16 18.78
C ARG A 99 11.47 1.28 18.25
N LEU A 100 12.63 1.78 17.85
CA LEU A 100 12.78 3.11 17.24
C LEU A 100 12.46 3.07 15.72
N ALA A 101 12.85 1.98 15.05
CA ALA A 101 12.61 1.84 13.61
C ALA A 101 11.10 1.78 13.31
N ILE A 102 10.65 2.61 12.38
CA ILE A 102 9.25 2.67 11.95
C ILE A 102 8.83 1.37 11.24
N VAL A 103 7.57 1.00 11.40
CA VAL A 103 6.96 -0.07 10.61
C VAL A 103 6.53 0.51 9.27
N PRO A 104 6.83 -0.16 8.14
CA PRO A 104 6.51 0.31 6.78
C PRO A 104 5.05 0.72 6.57
N ASP A 105 4.10 -0.01 7.16
CA ASP A 105 2.66 0.26 7.00
C ASP A 105 2.25 1.68 7.43
N PHE A 106 2.97 2.29 8.40
CA PHE A 106 2.72 3.69 8.77
C PHE A 106 3.14 4.66 7.67
N LEU A 107 4.20 4.35 6.92
CA LEU A 107 4.64 5.15 5.79
C LEU A 107 3.67 5.01 4.61
N ILE A 108 3.25 3.79 4.30
CA ILE A 108 2.29 3.50 3.23
C ILE A 108 0.95 4.19 3.50
N GLY A 109 0.42 4.07 4.73
CA GLY A 109 -0.84 4.70 5.12
C GLY A 109 -0.78 6.23 5.08
N ALA A 110 0.31 6.83 5.57
CA ALA A 110 0.49 8.28 5.54
C ALA A 110 0.65 8.83 4.13
N HIS A 111 1.40 8.14 3.26
CA HIS A 111 1.50 8.50 1.85
C HIS A 111 0.12 8.45 1.17
N ALA A 112 -0.62 7.35 1.35
CA ALA A 112 -1.94 7.20 0.75
C ALA A 112 -2.91 8.29 1.21
N LEU A 113 -2.88 8.68 2.49
CA LEU A 113 -3.74 9.72 3.05
C LEU A 113 -3.46 11.09 2.41
N GLU A 114 -2.22 11.40 2.04
CA GLU A 114 -1.83 12.72 1.51
C GLU A 114 -1.78 12.76 -0.02
N CYS A 115 -1.51 11.63 -0.68
CA CYS A 115 -1.23 11.59 -2.12
C CYS A 115 -2.29 10.87 -2.95
N ALA A 116 -3.32 10.28 -2.31
CA ALA A 116 -4.34 9.51 -3.02
C ALA A 116 -5.74 9.74 -2.44
N ASP A 117 -6.75 9.37 -3.23
CA ASP A 117 -8.15 9.40 -2.80
C ASP A 117 -8.54 8.16 -2.00
N ALA A 118 -7.79 7.06 -2.16
CA ALA A 118 -7.99 5.80 -1.43
C ALA A 118 -6.73 4.94 -1.43
N LEU A 119 -6.65 4.01 -0.46
CA LEU A 119 -5.64 2.96 -0.40
C LEU A 119 -6.27 1.60 -0.74
N VAL A 120 -5.69 0.92 -1.71
CA VAL A 120 -6.02 -0.47 -2.07
C VAL A 120 -5.18 -1.40 -1.23
N THR A 121 -5.79 -2.08 -0.27
CA THR A 121 -5.10 -3.00 0.66
C THR A 121 -6.05 -4.02 1.26
N ARG A 122 -5.51 -5.17 1.64
CA ARG A 122 -6.24 -6.17 2.44
C ARG A 122 -6.19 -5.88 3.94
N ASP A 123 -5.23 -5.09 4.42
CA ASP A 123 -5.06 -4.77 5.84
C ASP A 123 -5.95 -3.61 6.31
N ARG A 124 -7.25 -3.85 6.26
CA ARG A 124 -8.27 -2.88 6.70
C ARG A 124 -8.22 -2.59 8.19
N GLY A 125 -7.82 -3.57 8.98
CA GLY A 125 -7.81 -3.46 10.44
C GLY A 125 -6.77 -2.46 10.92
N PHE A 126 -5.55 -2.58 10.42
CA PHE A 126 -4.46 -1.67 10.70
C PHE A 126 -4.78 -0.24 10.22
N MET A 127 -5.22 -0.10 8.96
CA MET A 127 -5.48 1.20 8.37
C MET A 127 -6.61 1.94 9.08
N ARG A 128 -7.72 1.28 9.42
CA ARG A 128 -8.82 1.89 10.18
C ARG A 128 -8.41 2.34 11.58
N ARG A 129 -7.49 1.61 12.20
CA ARG A 129 -7.02 1.93 13.55
C ARG A 129 -6.17 3.20 13.58
N TRP A 130 -5.29 3.37 12.59
CA TRP A 130 -4.26 4.41 12.61
C TRP A 130 -4.49 5.55 11.63
N PHE A 131 -5.34 5.35 10.63
CA PHE A 131 -5.65 6.29 9.56
C PHE A 131 -7.17 6.34 9.34
N ALA A 132 -7.89 6.85 10.33
CA ALA A 132 -9.37 6.83 10.34
C ALA A 132 -10.00 7.56 9.13
N ASP A 133 -9.35 8.61 8.65
CA ASP A 133 -9.80 9.41 7.50
C ASP A 133 -9.41 8.81 6.15
N LEU A 134 -8.58 7.75 6.14
CA LEU A 134 -8.15 7.09 4.90
C LEU A 134 -9.26 6.18 4.39
N LYS A 135 -9.71 6.44 3.16
CA LYS A 135 -10.58 5.50 2.45
C LYS A 135 -9.80 4.25 2.05
N VAL A 136 -10.28 3.10 2.49
CA VAL A 136 -9.64 1.80 2.23
C VAL A 136 -10.52 0.96 1.33
N VAL A 137 -9.94 0.42 0.26
CA VAL A 137 -10.58 -0.49 -0.69
C VAL A 137 -9.88 -1.86 -0.61
N ASP A 138 -10.64 -2.88 -0.28
CA ASP A 138 -10.18 -4.26 -0.24
C ASP A 138 -10.59 -4.97 -1.54
N PRO A 139 -9.64 -5.38 -2.40
CA PRO A 139 -9.95 -6.02 -3.69
C PRO A 139 -10.82 -7.28 -3.55
N SER A 140 -10.64 -8.03 -2.46
CA SER A 140 -11.40 -9.26 -2.21
C SER A 140 -12.89 -9.02 -1.87
N LYS A 141 -13.23 -7.78 -1.52
CA LYS A 141 -14.59 -7.35 -1.12
C LYS A 141 -15.19 -6.30 -2.05
N ALA A 142 -14.43 -5.81 -3.00
CA ALA A 142 -14.93 -4.92 -4.02
C ALA A 142 -15.99 -5.65 -4.86
N LYS A 143 -17.19 -5.08 -4.96
CA LYS A 143 -18.21 -5.64 -5.85
C LYS A 143 -17.67 -5.56 -7.27
N ARG A 144 -17.73 -6.67 -8.01
CA ARG A 144 -17.57 -6.65 -9.47
C ARG A 144 -18.59 -5.67 -10.03
N PRO A 145 -18.20 -4.78 -10.94
CA PRO A 145 -19.18 -3.92 -11.63
C PRO A 145 -20.18 -4.73 -12.42
#